data_524187db800ce31938b7de574fe33651
#
_entry.id   524187db800ce31938b7de574fe33651
#
_cell.length_a   1.000
_cell.length_b   1.000
_cell.length_c   1.000
_cell.angle_alpha   90.00
_cell.angle_beta   90.00
_cell.angle_gamma   90.00
#
_symmetry.space_group_name_H-M   'P 1'
#
loop_
_entity.id
_entity.type
_entity.pdbx_description
1 polymer ?
#
loop_
_entity_poly.entity_id
_entity_poly.type
_entity_poly.pdbx_seq_one_letter_code
_entity_poly.pdbx_strand_id
1 'polypeptide(L)'
;MTQVIASESPGRPTGVLTGPNLAGEVLAGDATAAVVATENESLRAQAFQVFSTETFRVYTSEDVVGCELGGAFKNVLALAVGMTTGLGTGDNTRAAVVTRGLAELARLGSAMGGAAETFSGLAGLGDLVATCFSPQSRNRYVGEQLGKGRKTAEVLAEMNNVAEGVVTAPESLPSQRYTK
;
A
#
# COMPACT_ATOMS: atom_id res chain seq x y z
N MET A 1 -7.86 -2.09 -9.62
CA MET A 1 -9.06 -2.55 -8.84
C MET A 1 -10.33 -1.89 -9.34
N THR A 2 -10.40 -0.56 -9.45
CA THR A 2 -11.59 0.16 -9.95
C THR A 2 -11.99 -0.26 -11.37
N GLN A 3 -11.05 -0.54 -12.26
CA GLN A 3 -11.32 -1.07 -13.60
C GLN A 3 -12.02 -2.43 -13.57
N VAL A 4 -11.60 -3.32 -12.66
CA VAL A 4 -12.25 -4.63 -12.47
C VAL A 4 -13.68 -4.45 -11.95
N ILE A 5 -13.86 -3.57 -10.95
CA ILE A 5 -15.19 -3.29 -10.42
C ILE A 5 -16.10 -2.68 -11.51
N ALA A 6 -15.57 -1.77 -12.31
CA ALA A 6 -16.33 -1.14 -13.40
C ALA A 6 -16.75 -2.17 -14.49
N SER A 7 -15.92 -3.18 -14.77
CA SER A 7 -16.29 -4.26 -15.71
C SER A 7 -17.37 -5.18 -15.16
N GLU A 8 -17.36 -5.47 -13.85
CA GLU A 8 -18.34 -6.35 -13.20
C GLU A 8 -19.64 -5.61 -12.80
N SER A 9 -19.58 -4.28 -12.68
CA SER A 9 -20.73 -3.43 -12.32
C SER A 9 -20.81 -2.19 -13.23
N PRO A 10 -21.14 -2.36 -14.51
CA PRO A 10 -21.17 -1.27 -15.48
C PRO A 10 -22.15 -0.16 -15.06
N GLY A 11 -21.73 1.10 -15.26
CA GLY A 11 -22.55 2.28 -14.99
C GLY A 11 -22.62 2.70 -13.51
N ARG A 12 -21.96 1.98 -12.61
CA ARG A 12 -21.83 2.41 -11.20
C ARG A 12 -20.55 3.21 -11.00
N PRO A 13 -20.62 4.37 -10.32
CA PRO A 13 -19.40 5.09 -9.97
C PRO A 13 -18.56 4.26 -8.98
N THR A 14 -17.24 4.28 -9.19
CA THR A 14 -16.29 3.53 -8.38
C THR A 14 -15.28 4.48 -7.75
N GLY A 15 -14.66 4.03 -6.66
CA GLY A 15 -13.59 4.74 -5.98
C GLY A 15 -12.77 3.80 -5.12
N VAL A 16 -11.69 4.31 -4.59
CA VAL A 16 -10.81 3.59 -3.65
C VAL A 16 -10.70 4.35 -2.35
N LEU A 17 -10.60 3.60 -1.24
CA LEU A 17 -10.23 4.11 0.07
C LEU A 17 -8.86 3.53 0.42
N THR A 18 -7.90 4.40 0.70
CA THR A 18 -6.51 4.04 1.00
C THR A 18 -5.91 5.00 2.03
N GLY A 19 -4.71 4.68 2.55
CA GLY A 19 -4.02 5.49 3.54
C GLY A 19 -3.62 4.68 4.77
N PRO A 20 -3.04 5.33 5.81
CA PRO A 20 -2.61 4.69 7.05
C PRO A 20 -3.85 4.35 7.91
N ASN A 21 -4.51 3.25 7.61
CA ASN A 21 -5.78 2.83 8.22
C ASN A 21 -5.77 1.34 8.62
N LEU A 22 -4.82 0.95 9.43
CA LEU A 22 -4.73 -0.40 9.98
C LEU A 22 -6.02 -0.76 10.73
N ALA A 23 -6.69 -1.83 10.31
CA ALA A 23 -8.02 -2.19 10.79
C ALA A 23 -8.10 -2.36 12.32
N GLY A 24 -7.05 -2.92 12.95
CA GLY A 24 -7.00 -3.08 14.40
C GLY A 24 -7.01 -1.74 15.14
N GLU A 25 -6.31 -0.73 14.64
CA GLU A 25 -6.25 0.60 15.23
C GLU A 25 -7.55 1.36 15.00
N VAL A 26 -8.13 1.27 13.81
CA VAL A 26 -9.45 1.84 13.52
C VAL A 26 -10.52 1.29 14.45
N LEU A 27 -10.54 -0.03 14.65
CA LEU A 27 -11.49 -0.69 15.55
C LEU A 27 -11.26 -0.34 17.04
N ALA A 28 -10.03 -0.06 17.43
CA ALA A 28 -9.68 0.42 18.75
C ALA A 28 -10.06 1.89 18.99
N GLY A 29 -10.44 2.62 17.93
CA GLY A 29 -10.80 4.04 18.01
C GLY A 29 -9.59 4.98 17.97
N ASP A 30 -8.43 4.49 17.54
CA ASP A 30 -7.25 5.33 17.38
C ASP A 30 -7.44 6.35 16.25
N ALA A 31 -6.84 7.53 16.44
CA ALA A 31 -6.92 8.60 15.45
C ALA A 31 -6.30 8.16 14.13
N THR A 32 -7.11 8.09 13.09
CA THR A 32 -6.74 7.56 11.77
C THR A 32 -7.12 8.54 10.67
N ALA A 33 -6.38 8.51 9.58
CA ALA A 33 -6.69 9.29 8.39
C ALA A 33 -6.63 8.41 7.13
N ALA A 34 -7.60 8.63 6.22
CA ALA A 34 -7.66 7.93 4.94
C ALA A 34 -7.96 8.90 3.80
N VAL A 35 -7.72 8.45 2.57
CA VAL A 35 -8.09 9.15 1.34
C VAL A 35 -9.14 8.32 0.61
N VAL A 36 -10.24 8.96 0.21
CA VAL A 36 -11.17 8.43 -0.78
C VAL A 36 -10.88 9.09 -2.11
N ALA A 37 -10.46 8.30 -3.09
CA ALA A 37 -10.20 8.77 -4.44
C ALA A 37 -11.28 8.26 -5.41
N THR A 38 -11.92 9.18 -6.10
CA THR A 38 -12.90 8.93 -7.16
C THR A 38 -13.08 10.17 -8.02
N GLU A 39 -13.27 9.99 -9.33
CA GLU A 39 -13.60 11.05 -10.26
C GLU A 39 -15.05 11.55 -10.09
N ASN A 40 -15.92 10.72 -9.47
CA ASN A 40 -17.32 11.07 -9.27
C ASN A 40 -17.51 11.93 -8.01
N GLU A 41 -17.87 13.20 -8.21
CA GLU A 41 -18.04 14.20 -7.13
C GLU A 41 -19.10 13.79 -6.12
N SER A 42 -20.24 13.26 -6.57
CA SER A 42 -21.31 12.82 -5.68
C SER A 42 -20.88 11.65 -4.80
N LEU A 43 -20.18 10.66 -5.36
CA LEU A 43 -19.63 9.56 -4.59
C LEU A 43 -18.57 10.05 -3.59
N ARG A 44 -17.75 11.02 -3.99
CA ARG A 44 -16.74 11.64 -3.12
C ARG A 44 -17.36 12.30 -1.89
N ALA A 45 -18.43 13.08 -2.11
CA ALA A 45 -19.17 13.74 -1.03
C ALA A 45 -19.87 12.71 -0.11
N GLN A 46 -20.51 11.70 -0.67
CA GLN A 46 -21.17 10.64 0.10
C GLN A 46 -20.15 9.84 0.93
N ALA A 47 -19.02 9.45 0.35
CA ALA A 47 -17.99 8.71 1.05
C ALA A 47 -17.41 9.53 2.21
N PHE A 48 -17.18 10.83 2.01
CA PHE A 48 -16.76 11.73 3.09
C PHE A 48 -17.77 11.71 4.24
N GLN A 49 -19.06 11.85 3.96
CA GLN A 49 -20.11 11.86 4.98
C GLN A 49 -20.25 10.53 5.73
N VAL A 50 -20.12 9.40 5.01
CA VAL A 50 -20.33 8.07 5.57
C VAL A 50 -19.13 7.60 6.40
N PHE A 51 -17.91 7.87 5.95
CA PHE A 51 -16.71 7.35 6.59
C PHE A 51 -16.06 8.30 7.60
N SER A 52 -16.34 9.62 7.53
CA SER A 52 -15.73 10.54 8.49
C SER A 52 -16.37 10.43 9.87
N THR A 53 -15.54 10.25 10.89
CA THR A 53 -15.91 10.23 12.30
C THR A 53 -14.97 11.13 13.11
N GLU A 54 -15.13 11.21 14.42
CA GLU A 54 -14.23 11.95 15.29
C GLU A 54 -12.79 11.38 15.29
N THR A 55 -12.64 10.06 15.12
CA THR A 55 -11.36 9.37 15.13
C THR A 55 -10.91 8.94 13.74
N PHE A 56 -11.78 8.91 12.73
CA PHE A 56 -11.45 8.52 11.36
C PHE A 56 -11.66 9.72 10.40
N ARG A 57 -10.56 10.39 10.08
CA ARG A 57 -10.60 11.55 9.18
C ARG A 57 -10.44 11.14 7.73
N VAL A 58 -11.42 11.49 6.89
CA VAL A 58 -11.37 11.24 5.46
C VAL A 58 -10.94 12.50 4.71
N TYR A 59 -9.98 12.33 3.81
CA TYR A 59 -9.62 13.30 2.77
C TYR A 59 -10.13 12.79 1.42
N THR A 60 -10.31 13.66 0.47
CA THR A 60 -10.82 13.32 -0.86
C THR A 60 -9.79 13.65 -1.95
N SER A 61 -9.79 12.85 -3.03
CA SER A 61 -8.90 13.02 -4.19
C SER A 61 -9.65 12.64 -5.47
N GLU A 62 -9.20 13.13 -6.60
CA GLU A 62 -9.60 12.69 -7.94
C GLU A 62 -8.58 11.72 -8.54
N ASP A 63 -7.39 11.64 -7.98
CA ASP A 63 -6.31 10.76 -8.44
C ASP A 63 -6.52 9.31 -7.98
N VAL A 64 -7.41 8.62 -8.69
CA VAL A 64 -7.68 7.19 -8.45
C VAL A 64 -6.43 6.36 -8.78
N VAL A 65 -5.75 6.67 -9.88
CA VAL A 65 -4.57 5.93 -10.35
C VAL A 65 -3.44 6.00 -9.33
N GLY A 66 -3.08 7.20 -8.87
CA GLY A 66 -2.03 7.37 -7.86
C GLY A 66 -2.36 6.67 -6.54
N CYS A 67 -3.62 6.74 -6.09
CA CYS A 67 -4.06 6.06 -4.88
C CYS A 67 -4.01 4.53 -5.00
N GLU A 68 -4.42 3.96 -6.13
CA GLU A 68 -4.33 2.51 -6.38
C GLU A 68 -2.87 2.04 -6.46
N LEU A 69 -2.00 2.77 -7.16
CA LEU A 69 -0.59 2.43 -7.29
C LEU A 69 0.15 2.54 -5.95
N GLY A 70 -0.11 3.59 -5.17
CA GLY A 70 0.44 3.73 -3.82
C GLY A 70 0.08 2.53 -2.95
N GLY A 71 -1.19 2.16 -2.91
CA GLY A 71 -1.69 1.02 -2.14
C GLY A 71 -1.15 -0.34 -2.60
N ALA A 72 -0.90 -0.53 -3.90
CA ALA A 72 -0.35 -1.77 -4.44
C ALA A 72 1.17 -1.91 -4.15
N PHE A 73 1.95 -0.89 -4.50
CA PHE A 73 3.41 -0.97 -4.41
C PHE A 73 3.98 -0.79 -3.01
N LYS A 74 3.27 -0.14 -2.07
CA LYS A 74 3.69 -0.09 -0.66
C LYS A 74 3.98 -1.47 -0.09
N ASN A 75 3.22 -2.48 -0.50
CA ASN A 75 3.34 -3.85 -0.01
C ASN A 75 4.67 -4.49 -0.43
N VAL A 76 5.15 -4.20 -1.63
CA VAL A 76 6.48 -4.63 -2.11
C VAL A 76 7.58 -3.96 -1.30
N LEU A 77 7.44 -2.66 -1.03
CA LEU A 77 8.40 -1.92 -0.21
C LEU A 77 8.41 -2.41 1.24
N ALA A 78 7.25 -2.76 1.78
CA ALA A 78 7.16 -3.34 3.13
C ALA A 78 7.87 -4.70 3.23
N LEU A 79 7.80 -5.53 2.18
CA LEU A 79 8.63 -6.76 2.09
C LEU A 79 10.12 -6.40 2.17
N ALA A 80 10.57 -5.46 1.35
CA ALA A 80 11.99 -5.06 1.32
C ALA A 80 12.48 -4.52 2.67
N VAL A 81 11.69 -3.66 3.33
CA VAL A 81 11.99 -3.15 4.67
C VAL A 81 12.00 -4.28 5.71
N GLY A 82 11.05 -5.21 5.62
CA GLY A 82 11.07 -6.42 6.43
C GLY A 82 12.35 -7.24 6.26
N MET A 83 12.78 -7.46 5.02
CA MET A 83 14.04 -8.18 4.74
C MET A 83 15.23 -7.51 5.42
N THR A 84 15.36 -6.19 5.37
CA THR A 84 16.45 -5.49 6.06
C THR A 84 16.38 -5.70 7.57
N THR A 85 15.19 -5.76 8.15
CA THR A 85 14.99 -6.10 9.57
C THR A 85 15.47 -7.52 9.87
N GLY A 86 15.09 -8.49 9.05
CA GLY A 86 15.50 -9.90 9.19
C GLY A 86 17.01 -10.11 9.07
N LEU A 87 17.67 -9.32 8.23
CA LEU A 87 19.13 -9.29 8.08
C LEU A 87 19.85 -8.60 9.27
N GLY A 88 19.13 -8.08 10.25
CA GLY A 88 19.71 -7.42 11.41
C GLY A 88 20.28 -6.03 11.14
N THR A 89 19.86 -5.37 10.05
CA THR A 89 20.34 -4.00 9.76
C THR A 89 19.66 -2.96 10.65
N GLY A 90 20.34 -1.82 10.83
CA GLY A 90 19.85 -0.74 11.68
C GLY A 90 18.81 0.17 11.02
N ASP A 91 18.33 1.17 11.78
CA ASP A 91 17.31 2.13 11.35
C ASP A 91 17.74 2.97 10.14
N ASN A 92 19.01 3.30 10.01
CA ASN A 92 19.52 4.05 8.86
C ASN A 92 19.28 3.30 7.55
N THR A 93 19.49 1.98 7.53
CA THR A 93 19.24 1.15 6.34
C THR A 93 17.75 1.12 6.02
N ARG A 94 16.90 0.92 7.02
CA ARG A 94 15.44 0.92 6.84
C ARG A 94 14.94 2.26 6.30
N ALA A 95 15.42 3.37 6.88
CA ALA A 95 15.08 4.71 6.42
C ALA A 95 15.52 4.95 4.96
N ALA A 96 16.74 4.51 4.60
CA ALA A 96 17.24 4.62 3.23
C ALA A 96 16.38 3.82 2.23
N VAL A 97 15.99 2.58 2.57
CA VAL A 97 15.13 1.74 1.72
C VAL A 97 13.76 2.39 1.54
N VAL A 98 13.13 2.89 2.61
CA VAL A 98 11.82 3.58 2.53
C VAL A 98 11.93 4.83 1.65
N THR A 99 12.94 5.68 1.89
CA THR A 99 13.11 6.93 1.15
C THR A 99 13.36 6.69 -0.33
N ARG A 100 14.25 5.74 -0.66
CA ARG A 100 14.53 5.39 -2.06
C ARG A 100 13.33 4.71 -2.71
N GLY A 101 12.69 3.79 -2.00
CA GLY A 101 11.49 3.11 -2.48
C GLY A 101 10.35 4.08 -2.78
N LEU A 102 10.11 5.06 -1.91
CA LEU A 102 9.11 6.10 -2.17
C LEU A 102 9.43 6.93 -3.42
N ALA A 103 10.70 7.30 -3.61
CA ALA A 103 11.11 8.04 -4.80
C ALA A 103 10.91 7.23 -6.10
N GLU A 104 11.18 5.91 -6.08
CA GLU A 104 10.91 5.03 -7.22
C GLU A 104 9.40 4.87 -7.44
N LEU A 105 8.63 4.70 -6.37
CA LEU A 105 7.18 4.61 -6.43
C LEU A 105 6.56 5.87 -7.06
N ALA A 106 7.01 7.06 -6.63
CA ALA A 106 6.53 8.32 -7.19
C ALA A 106 6.86 8.46 -8.68
N ARG A 107 8.08 8.06 -9.09
CA ARG A 107 8.47 8.08 -10.53
C ARG A 107 7.64 7.12 -11.37
N LEU A 108 7.50 5.88 -10.91
CA LEU A 108 6.71 4.85 -11.59
C LEU A 108 5.24 5.27 -11.65
N GLY A 109 4.70 5.69 -10.51
CA GLY A 109 3.30 6.08 -10.42
C GLY A 109 2.95 7.27 -11.29
N SER A 110 3.84 8.29 -11.36
CA SER A 110 3.65 9.43 -12.27
C SER A 110 3.75 9.02 -13.73
N ALA A 111 4.66 8.10 -14.07
CA ALA A 111 4.76 7.56 -15.44
C ALA A 111 3.51 6.76 -15.86
N MET A 112 2.78 6.21 -14.87
CA MET A 112 1.52 5.47 -15.08
C MET A 112 0.27 6.37 -14.99
N GLY A 113 0.43 7.68 -14.81
CA GLY A 113 -0.66 8.65 -14.83
C GLY A 113 -1.16 9.09 -13.45
N GLY A 114 -0.52 8.69 -12.37
CA GLY A 114 -0.79 9.20 -11.02
C GLY A 114 -0.16 10.58 -10.79
N ALA A 115 -0.78 11.40 -9.96
CA ALA A 115 -0.25 12.70 -9.55
C ALA A 115 0.91 12.54 -8.56
N ALA A 116 2.00 13.27 -8.76
CA ALA A 116 3.20 13.18 -7.92
C ALA A 116 2.91 13.49 -6.44
N GLU A 117 1.99 14.41 -6.18
CA GLU A 117 1.56 14.83 -4.85
C GLU A 117 0.92 13.69 -4.06
N THR A 118 0.21 12.79 -4.73
CA THR A 118 -0.45 11.64 -4.11
C THR A 118 0.55 10.74 -3.39
N PHE A 119 1.73 10.55 -3.98
CA PHE A 119 2.78 9.71 -3.38
C PHE A 119 3.46 10.34 -2.18
N SER A 120 3.42 11.66 -2.03
CA SER A 120 3.90 12.39 -0.85
C SER A 120 2.85 12.53 0.25
N GLY A 121 1.59 12.18 -0.05
CA GLY A 121 0.44 12.29 0.85
C GLY A 121 0.14 11.01 1.64
N LEU A 122 -1.08 10.98 2.20
CA LEU A 122 -1.56 9.84 3.01
C LEU A 122 -1.63 8.53 2.22
N ALA A 123 -2.06 8.59 0.94
CA ALA A 123 -2.17 7.41 0.07
C ALA A 123 -0.82 6.83 -0.38
N GLY A 124 0.25 7.63 -0.31
CA GLY A 124 1.63 7.22 -0.62
C GLY A 124 2.47 7.08 0.64
N LEU A 125 3.16 8.16 1.05
CA LEU A 125 4.08 8.17 2.19
C LEU A 125 3.41 7.70 3.49
N GLY A 126 2.20 8.19 3.81
CA GLY A 126 1.53 7.85 5.05
C GLY A 126 1.26 6.35 5.17
N ASP A 127 0.67 5.75 4.13
CA ASP A 127 0.36 4.32 4.09
C ASP A 127 1.63 3.47 4.01
N LEU A 128 2.67 3.93 3.29
CA LEU A 128 3.97 3.28 3.24
C LEU A 128 4.62 3.20 4.62
N VAL A 129 4.67 4.31 5.37
CA VAL A 129 5.26 4.36 6.71
C VAL A 129 4.50 3.42 7.65
N ALA A 130 3.18 3.51 7.70
CA ALA A 130 2.36 2.63 8.52
C ALA A 130 2.62 1.15 8.18
N THR A 131 2.67 0.80 6.88
CA THR A 131 2.86 -0.58 6.43
C THR A 131 4.28 -1.10 6.67
N CYS A 132 5.31 -0.27 6.54
CA CYS A 132 6.71 -0.68 6.71
C CYS A 132 7.12 -0.85 8.17
N PHE A 133 6.54 -0.09 9.09
CA PHE A 133 6.99 -0.07 10.49
C PHE A 133 6.02 -0.74 11.46
N SER A 134 4.74 -0.88 11.13
CA SER A 134 3.78 -1.55 12.01
C SER A 134 4.11 -3.04 12.20
N PRO A 135 4.06 -3.54 13.44
CA PRO A 135 4.13 -4.97 13.73
C PRO A 135 2.93 -5.76 13.16
N GLN A 136 1.82 -5.08 12.88
CA GLN A 136 0.62 -5.67 12.28
C GLN A 136 0.76 -5.91 10.76
N SER A 137 1.82 -5.38 10.12
CA SER A 137 2.03 -5.53 8.68
C SER A 137 2.47 -6.94 8.31
N ARG A 138 1.60 -7.65 7.60
CA ARG A 138 1.86 -8.99 7.07
C ARG A 138 3.03 -9.00 6.09
N ASN A 139 3.08 -8.01 5.21
CA ASN A 139 4.16 -7.89 4.23
C ASN A 139 5.52 -7.66 4.90
N ARG A 140 5.59 -6.77 5.90
CA ARG A 140 6.80 -6.58 6.70
C ARG A 140 7.22 -7.88 7.41
N TYR A 141 6.26 -8.59 8.01
CA TYR A 141 6.53 -9.87 8.67
C TYR A 141 7.12 -10.90 7.70
N VAL A 142 6.49 -11.12 6.54
CA VAL A 142 7.04 -12.04 5.53
C VAL A 142 8.45 -11.62 5.13
N GLY A 143 8.66 -10.33 4.82
CA GLY A 143 9.99 -9.81 4.51
C GLY A 143 11.01 -10.12 5.60
N GLU A 144 10.66 -9.93 6.86
CA GLU A 144 11.55 -10.22 8.00
C GLU A 144 11.91 -11.72 8.07
N GLN A 145 10.96 -12.61 7.86
CA GLN A 145 11.24 -14.06 7.83
C GLN A 145 12.14 -14.43 6.66
N LEU A 146 11.94 -13.83 5.48
CA LEU A 146 12.82 -14.03 4.32
C LEU A 146 14.25 -13.52 4.59
N GLY A 147 14.38 -12.35 5.23
CA GLY A 147 15.67 -11.80 5.66
C GLY A 147 16.42 -12.69 6.66
N LYS A 148 15.70 -13.48 7.47
CA LYS A 148 16.24 -14.51 8.36
C LYS A 148 16.60 -15.81 7.63
N GLY A 149 16.45 -15.88 6.30
CA GLY A 149 16.81 -17.04 5.47
C GLY A 149 15.71 -18.10 5.34
N ARG A 150 14.48 -17.84 5.81
CA ARG A 150 13.35 -18.76 5.64
C ARG A 150 12.84 -18.74 4.19
N LYS A 151 12.29 -19.87 3.73
CA LYS A 151 11.68 -19.96 2.39
C LYS A 151 10.28 -19.38 2.37
N THR A 152 9.93 -18.69 1.28
CA THR A 152 8.60 -18.07 1.09
C THR A 152 7.46 -19.07 1.33
N ALA A 153 7.55 -20.26 0.77
CA ALA A 153 6.50 -21.28 0.92
C ALA A 153 6.27 -21.71 2.38
N GLU A 154 7.32 -21.82 3.18
CA GLU A 154 7.24 -22.16 4.61
C GLU A 154 6.55 -21.05 5.39
N VAL A 155 6.94 -19.79 5.14
CA VAL A 155 6.36 -18.62 5.82
C VAL A 155 4.87 -18.47 5.49
N LEU A 156 4.51 -18.60 4.21
CA LEU A 156 3.12 -18.48 3.78
C LEU A 156 2.23 -19.62 4.29
N ALA A 157 2.76 -20.83 4.45
CA ALA A 157 2.00 -21.97 4.99
C ALA A 157 1.62 -21.78 6.47
N GLU A 158 2.34 -20.97 7.22
CA GLU A 158 2.07 -20.65 8.64
C GLU A 158 1.08 -19.48 8.80
N MET A 159 0.80 -18.76 7.72
CA MET A 159 -0.06 -17.56 7.77
C MET A 159 -1.51 -17.90 7.43
N ASN A 160 -2.43 -17.37 8.22
CA ASN A 160 -3.87 -17.46 7.94
C ASN A 160 -4.36 -16.40 6.93
N ASN A 161 -3.52 -15.42 6.60
CA ASN A 161 -3.87 -14.27 5.78
C ASN A 161 -2.84 -14.06 4.67
N VAL A 162 -3.28 -13.49 3.56
CA VAL A 162 -2.42 -13.18 2.41
C VAL A 162 -1.49 -12.00 2.70
N ALA A 163 -0.25 -12.09 2.21
CA ALA A 163 0.68 -10.97 2.12
C ALA A 163 0.75 -10.55 0.63
N GLU A 164 0.07 -9.47 0.31
CA GLU A 164 -0.19 -9.03 -1.07
C GLU A 164 1.11 -8.71 -1.83
N GLY A 165 2.12 -8.20 -1.15
CA GLY A 165 3.42 -7.88 -1.73
C GLY A 165 4.14 -9.09 -2.33
N VAL A 166 3.88 -10.31 -1.82
CA VAL A 166 4.48 -11.54 -2.36
C VAL A 166 3.96 -11.84 -3.77
N VAL A 167 2.69 -11.53 -4.04
CA VAL A 167 2.09 -11.67 -5.36
C VAL A 167 2.49 -10.52 -6.27
N THR A 168 2.44 -9.29 -5.76
CA THR A 168 2.73 -8.07 -6.54
C THR A 168 4.20 -7.97 -6.96
N ALA A 169 5.16 -8.42 -6.14
CA ALA A 169 6.59 -8.26 -6.42
C ALA A 169 7.06 -8.91 -7.74
N PRO A 170 6.67 -10.14 -8.09
CA PRO A 170 7.01 -10.72 -9.39
C PRO A 170 6.38 -10.00 -10.57
N GLU A 171 5.16 -9.47 -10.42
CA GLU A 171 4.44 -8.76 -11.47
C GLU A 171 5.00 -7.36 -11.74
N SER A 172 5.65 -6.76 -10.74
CA SER A 172 6.30 -5.45 -10.86
C SER A 172 7.65 -5.48 -11.58
N LEU A 173 8.22 -6.67 -11.79
CA LEU A 173 9.46 -6.83 -12.55
C LEU A 173 9.17 -6.78 -14.05
N PRO A 174 9.98 -6.06 -14.87
CA PRO A 174 9.90 -6.18 -16.31
C PRO A 174 10.08 -7.67 -16.66
N SER A 175 9.31 -8.16 -17.63
CA SER A 175 9.36 -9.55 -18.11
C SER A 175 10.67 -9.86 -18.87
N GLN A 176 11.80 -9.55 -18.29
CA GLN A 176 13.09 -10.04 -18.73
C GLN A 176 13.16 -11.50 -18.29
N ARG A 177 12.90 -12.40 -19.24
CA ARG A 177 13.30 -13.80 -19.14
C ARG A 177 14.78 -13.80 -18.75
N TYR A 178 15.09 -14.21 -17.54
CA TYR A 178 16.44 -14.61 -17.20
C TYR A 178 16.75 -15.84 -18.05
N THR A 179 17.28 -15.64 -19.24
CA THR A 179 17.97 -16.67 -20.00
C THR A 179 19.23 -16.99 -19.20
N LYS A 180 19.32 -18.24 -18.80
CA LYS A 180 20.46 -18.87 -18.09
C LYS A 180 21.77 -18.65 -18.82
#